data_1c778d6801dd2400bc6e0dae19357043
#
_entry.id   1c778d6801dd2400bc6e0dae19357043
#
_cell.length_a   1.000
_cell.length_b   1.000
_cell.length_c   1.000
_cell.angle_alpha   90.00
_cell.angle_beta   90.00
_cell.angle_gamma   90.00
#
_symmetry.space_group_name_H-M   'P 1'
#
loop_
_entity.id
_entity.type
_entity.pdbx_description
1 polymer ?
#
loop_
_entity_poly.entity_id
_entity_poly.type
_entity_poly.pdbx_seq_one_letter_code
_entity_poly.pdbx_strand_id
1 'polypeptide(L)'
;MINTLFKNGLLAAAALVALAGAAQAGGFSRGEADTDILFESGDFIFRSGATYVSPRRQFATTGGTANTDGVYTNGYWIPSVAAKIGVSENFACALTYTQPFGGDATYGMDVRMAQLANGRTPYGDKYFDTNEYGATCDVKFDAGAGKIHLLGGVFMQDFSYTAVNEGDTIPLYLASGKPYGTLRLNDDSAFGYRFGAAYEIPEYALRVSLLYRSKVKHEADEGSFDLGDLGTTLLPAKGYGTLPQSLKLYAQTGVAPGWLVYGSVKWTDWSVLDALNYTITGIGALQDVYNWSDGWTVQAGVAHVFNDKLTGTVNLTWDKGVSTGADIYTDTWTLGAGIQAKVGPGDLRFGGAVSYLTSGSQSVAEKATFDATTDGDWAYAITGSYKISF
;
A
#
# COMPACT_ATOMS: atom_id res chain seq x y z
N MET A 1 0.33 -39.15 16.86
CA MET A 1 -0.61 -38.06 17.21
C MET A 1 0.06 -36.68 17.43
N ILE A 2 1.16 -36.59 18.15
CA ILE A 2 1.87 -35.30 18.40
C ILE A 2 2.38 -34.64 17.11
N ASN A 3 2.90 -35.41 16.13
CA ASN A 3 3.42 -34.86 14.86
C ASN A 3 2.35 -34.22 13.94
N THR A 4 1.11 -34.67 13.97
CA THR A 4 0.05 -34.13 13.09
C THR A 4 -0.51 -32.81 13.60
N LEU A 5 -0.62 -32.65 14.92
CA LEU A 5 -1.05 -31.40 15.56
C LEU A 5 -0.05 -30.26 15.32
N PHE A 6 1.27 -30.57 15.40
CA PHE A 6 2.31 -29.57 15.11
C PHE A 6 2.37 -29.18 13.64
N LYS A 7 2.16 -30.14 12.69
CA LYS A 7 2.11 -29.85 11.25
C LYS A 7 0.97 -28.87 10.90
N ASN A 8 -0.24 -29.13 11.39
CA ASN A 8 -1.40 -28.28 11.14
C ASN A 8 -1.27 -26.89 11.80
N GLY A 9 -0.63 -26.81 12.98
CA GLY A 9 -0.36 -25.55 13.66
C GLY A 9 0.67 -24.69 12.96
N LEU A 10 1.73 -25.27 12.41
CA LEU A 10 2.77 -24.52 11.66
C LEU A 10 2.26 -23.99 10.32
N LEU A 11 1.37 -24.72 9.61
CA LEU A 11 0.72 -24.23 8.40
C LEU A 11 -0.25 -23.07 8.72
N ALA A 12 -0.93 -23.11 9.88
CA ALA A 12 -1.74 -21.98 10.34
C ALA A 12 -0.90 -20.76 10.73
N ALA A 13 0.33 -20.96 11.26
CA ALA A 13 1.26 -19.88 11.55
C ALA A 13 1.74 -19.14 10.29
N ALA A 14 1.94 -19.87 9.20
CA ALA A 14 2.32 -19.30 7.91
C ALA A 14 1.32 -18.26 7.37
N ALA A 15 0.04 -18.46 7.64
CA ALA A 15 -1.02 -17.56 7.21
C ALA A 15 -1.14 -16.26 8.03
N LEU A 16 -0.47 -16.16 9.20
CA LEU A 16 -0.43 -14.93 10.03
C LEU A 16 0.49 -13.84 9.51
N VAL A 17 1.42 -14.19 8.64
CA VAL A 17 2.46 -13.28 8.13
C VAL A 17 1.87 -12.07 7.39
N ALA A 18 0.73 -12.25 6.72
CA ALA A 18 0.06 -11.19 5.95
C ALA A 18 -0.49 -10.05 6.83
N LEU A 19 -0.72 -10.28 8.13
CA LEU A 19 -1.35 -9.27 9.01
C LEU A 19 -0.41 -8.15 9.47
N ALA A 20 0.89 -8.42 9.52
CA ALA A 20 1.85 -7.48 10.09
C ALA A 20 2.51 -6.55 9.06
N GLY A 21 2.19 -6.73 7.77
CA GLY A 21 2.76 -5.94 6.66
C GLY A 21 1.99 -4.68 6.27
N ALA A 22 0.96 -4.31 7.03
CA ALA A 22 0.01 -3.25 6.63
C ALA A 22 0.53 -1.81 6.73
N ALA A 23 1.66 -1.58 7.38
CA ALA A 23 2.31 -0.26 7.39
C ALA A 23 3.47 -0.25 6.38
N GLN A 24 3.17 -0.40 5.10
CA GLN A 24 4.16 -0.21 4.04
C GLN A 24 4.33 1.30 3.80
N ALA A 25 5.53 1.80 4.01
CA ALA A 25 5.82 3.22 3.95
C ALA A 25 6.52 3.65 2.65
N GLY A 26 6.79 2.73 1.73
CA GLY A 26 7.42 3.04 0.44
C GLY A 26 6.46 3.74 -0.51
N GLY A 27 6.65 5.03 -0.75
CA GLY A 27 5.83 5.84 -1.63
C GLY A 27 4.35 5.80 -1.25
N PHE A 28 3.49 5.59 -2.23
CA PHE A 28 2.04 5.49 -2.04
C PHE A 28 1.53 4.06 -1.79
N SER A 29 2.39 3.10 -1.44
CA SER A 29 1.96 1.72 -1.19
C SER A 29 0.99 1.63 0.00
N ARG A 30 -0.08 0.83 -0.14
CA ARG A 30 -1.07 0.55 0.90
C ARG A 30 -1.27 -0.95 1.10
N GLY A 31 -2.14 -1.59 0.32
CA GLY A 31 -2.48 -3.01 0.42
C GLY A 31 -1.81 -3.89 -0.63
N GLU A 32 -1.85 -5.19 -0.40
CA GLU A 32 -1.48 -6.20 -1.41
C GLU A 32 -2.65 -7.18 -1.60
N ALA A 33 -2.83 -7.66 -2.83
CA ALA A 33 -3.80 -8.71 -3.09
C ALA A 33 -3.40 -9.98 -2.33
N ASP A 34 -4.34 -10.57 -1.60
CA ASP A 34 -4.13 -11.76 -0.78
C ASP A 34 -4.03 -13.03 -1.63
N THR A 35 -2.94 -13.15 -2.40
CA THR A 35 -2.64 -14.35 -3.19
C THR A 35 -2.12 -15.50 -2.33
N ASP A 36 -1.71 -15.24 -1.08
CA ASP A 36 -1.25 -16.26 -0.14
C ASP A 36 -2.35 -17.26 0.23
N ILE A 37 -3.62 -16.89 0.05
CA ILE A 37 -4.76 -17.79 0.23
C ILE A 37 -4.68 -19.05 -0.68
N LEU A 38 -3.96 -18.97 -1.82
CA LEU A 38 -3.77 -20.09 -2.75
C LEU A 38 -2.93 -21.23 -2.13
N PHE A 39 -2.07 -20.93 -1.17
CA PHE A 39 -1.23 -21.91 -0.47
C PHE A 39 -1.93 -22.54 0.74
N GLU A 40 -3.10 -22.06 1.12
CA GLU A 40 -3.86 -22.63 2.23
C GLU A 40 -4.61 -23.88 1.82
N SER A 41 -4.76 -24.83 2.77
CA SER A 41 -5.52 -26.08 2.56
C SER A 41 -7.02 -25.82 2.62
N GLY A 42 -7.79 -26.50 1.77
CA GLY A 42 -9.24 -26.40 1.62
C GLY A 42 -9.63 -26.03 0.19
N ASP A 43 -10.78 -26.53 -0.25
CA ASP A 43 -11.26 -26.32 -1.61
C ASP A 43 -11.97 -24.98 -1.76
N PHE A 44 -12.67 -24.54 -0.71
CA PHE A 44 -13.24 -23.20 -0.66
C PHE A 44 -12.77 -22.49 0.61
N ILE A 45 -12.12 -21.33 0.42
CA ILE A 45 -11.67 -20.47 1.53
C ILE A 45 -12.12 -19.06 1.23
N PHE A 46 -12.74 -18.43 2.21
CA PHE A 46 -13.09 -17.02 2.16
C PHE A 46 -12.39 -16.28 3.30
N ARG A 47 -11.75 -15.18 3.00
CA ARG A 47 -11.12 -14.27 3.97
C ARG A 47 -11.53 -12.84 3.69
N SER A 48 -11.97 -12.13 4.73
CA SER A 48 -12.27 -10.70 4.65
C SER A 48 -11.70 -9.99 5.87
N GLY A 49 -11.19 -8.79 5.65
CA GLY A 49 -10.61 -7.98 6.71
C GLY A 49 -10.38 -6.54 6.29
N ALA A 50 -9.87 -5.75 7.23
CA ALA A 50 -9.42 -4.40 6.97
C ALA A 50 -8.30 -4.01 7.92
N THR A 51 -7.48 -3.06 7.47
CA THR A 51 -6.45 -2.41 8.26
C THR A 51 -6.73 -0.92 8.31
N TYR A 52 -6.70 -0.33 9.50
CA TYR A 52 -6.69 1.11 9.69
C TYR A 52 -5.26 1.57 9.95
N VAL A 53 -4.80 2.60 9.23
CA VAL A 53 -3.48 3.22 9.39
C VAL A 53 -3.66 4.68 9.76
N SER A 54 -2.94 5.13 10.79
CA SER A 54 -2.91 6.51 11.26
C SER A 54 -1.47 7.03 11.20
N PRO A 55 -1.02 7.55 10.05
CA PRO A 55 0.26 8.24 9.96
C PRO A 55 0.15 9.59 10.69
N ARG A 56 1.27 10.04 11.29
CA ARG A 56 1.30 11.27 12.08
C ARG A 56 2.43 12.19 11.61
N ARG A 57 2.62 12.25 10.29
CA ARG A 57 3.69 13.06 9.68
C ARG A 57 3.37 14.55 9.80
N GLN A 58 4.38 15.33 10.21
CA GLN A 58 4.28 16.78 10.30
C GLN A 58 5.57 17.43 9.78
N PHE A 59 5.46 18.66 9.32
CA PHE A 59 6.64 19.46 8.99
C PHE A 59 7.19 20.11 10.25
N ALA A 60 8.53 20.07 10.41
CA ALA A 60 9.22 20.82 11.44
C ALA A 60 9.43 22.29 10.98
N THR A 61 9.80 22.44 9.69
CA THR A 61 9.94 23.78 9.08
C THR A 61 9.30 23.81 7.70
N THR A 62 8.80 25.00 7.30
CA THR A 62 8.34 25.32 5.94
C THR A 62 8.87 26.68 5.53
N GLY A 63 9.46 26.80 4.33
CA GLY A 63 10.04 28.05 3.85
C GLY A 63 11.13 28.62 4.79
N GLY A 64 11.81 27.75 5.55
CA GLY A 64 12.86 28.15 6.49
C GLY A 64 12.37 28.64 7.86
N THR A 65 11.06 28.60 8.13
CA THR A 65 10.45 28.98 9.43
C THR A 65 9.83 27.76 10.11
N ALA A 66 9.69 27.79 11.44
CA ALA A 66 9.00 26.71 12.17
C ALA A 66 7.56 26.57 11.66
N ASN A 67 7.14 25.32 11.40
CA ASN A 67 5.79 25.03 10.97
C ASN A 67 4.86 24.89 12.18
N THR A 68 3.64 25.42 12.09
CA THR A 68 2.61 25.36 13.13
C THR A 68 1.34 24.60 12.71
N ASP A 69 1.26 24.10 11.46
CA ASP A 69 0.09 23.44 10.91
C ASP A 69 -0.21 22.07 11.58
N GLY A 70 0.79 21.43 12.19
CA GLY A 70 0.66 20.11 12.81
C GLY A 70 0.71 18.96 11.80
N VAL A 71 -0.02 17.88 12.10
CA VAL A 71 -0.04 16.65 11.27
C VAL A 71 -0.78 16.91 9.97
N TYR A 72 -0.12 16.66 8.83
CA TYR A 72 -0.73 16.83 7.50
C TYR A 72 -1.22 15.54 6.85
N THR A 73 -0.81 14.37 7.36
CA THR A 73 -1.23 13.07 6.82
C THR A 73 -2.51 12.59 7.47
N ASN A 74 -3.49 12.15 6.67
CA ASN A 74 -4.76 11.65 7.16
C ASN A 74 -4.74 10.14 7.38
N GLY A 75 -5.58 9.64 8.30
CA GLY A 75 -5.77 8.21 8.52
C GLY A 75 -6.63 7.59 7.42
N TYR A 76 -6.35 6.31 7.10
CA TYR A 76 -7.05 5.61 6.02
C TYR A 76 -7.30 4.14 6.34
N TRP A 77 -8.27 3.56 5.63
CA TRP A 77 -8.59 2.14 5.68
C TRP A 77 -8.04 1.41 4.45
N ILE A 78 -7.60 0.18 4.65
CA ILE A 78 -7.18 -0.74 3.60
C ILE A 78 -8.07 -1.99 3.70
N PRO A 79 -9.09 -2.14 2.86
CA PRO A 79 -9.88 -3.34 2.79
C PRO A 79 -9.09 -4.49 2.15
N SER A 80 -9.38 -5.72 2.54
CA SER A 80 -8.84 -6.93 1.94
C SER A 80 -9.91 -8.02 1.92
N VAL A 81 -10.20 -8.53 0.72
CA VAL A 81 -11.12 -9.64 0.53
C VAL A 81 -10.46 -10.64 -0.41
N ALA A 82 -10.52 -11.92 -0.07
CA ALA A 82 -10.03 -13.01 -0.91
C ALA A 82 -10.96 -14.22 -0.83
N ALA A 83 -11.20 -14.86 -1.97
CA ALA A 83 -11.93 -16.10 -2.08
C ALA A 83 -11.14 -17.08 -2.93
N LYS A 84 -10.74 -18.22 -2.36
CA LYS A 84 -10.09 -19.32 -3.08
C LYS A 84 -11.13 -20.35 -3.47
N ILE A 85 -11.02 -20.86 -4.70
CA ILE A 85 -11.82 -21.97 -5.24
C ILE A 85 -10.84 -23.01 -5.77
N GLY A 86 -10.81 -24.18 -5.12
CA GLY A 86 -10.11 -25.38 -5.59
C GLY A 86 -10.95 -26.05 -6.69
N VAL A 87 -10.39 -26.19 -7.87
CA VAL A 87 -11.03 -26.84 -9.01
C VAL A 87 -10.59 -28.31 -9.08
N SER A 88 -9.37 -28.60 -8.66
CA SER A 88 -8.80 -29.93 -8.50
C SER A 88 -7.70 -29.92 -7.45
N GLU A 89 -7.15 -31.10 -7.11
CA GLU A 89 -6.00 -31.20 -6.19
C GLU A 89 -4.79 -30.37 -6.64
N ASN A 90 -4.64 -30.15 -7.95
CA ASN A 90 -3.49 -29.47 -8.55
C ASN A 90 -3.82 -28.10 -9.17
N PHE A 91 -5.07 -27.63 -9.09
CA PHE A 91 -5.48 -26.36 -9.67
C PHE A 91 -6.47 -25.62 -8.77
N ALA A 92 -6.14 -24.38 -8.43
CA ALA A 92 -7.00 -23.49 -7.66
C ALA A 92 -6.90 -22.06 -8.20
N CYS A 93 -7.97 -21.28 -8.03
CA CYS A 93 -7.96 -19.85 -8.32
C CYS A 93 -8.41 -19.04 -7.11
N ALA A 94 -7.90 -17.83 -6.98
CA ALA A 94 -8.31 -16.85 -5.99
C ALA A 94 -8.83 -15.58 -6.66
N LEU A 95 -9.97 -15.09 -6.17
CA LEU A 95 -10.48 -13.76 -6.45
C LEU A 95 -10.06 -12.84 -5.29
N THR A 96 -9.56 -11.65 -5.60
CA THR A 96 -9.04 -10.73 -4.59
C THR A 96 -9.54 -9.31 -4.81
N TYR A 97 -9.74 -8.58 -3.70
CA TYR A 97 -10.01 -7.14 -3.69
C TYR A 97 -9.15 -6.47 -2.62
N THR A 98 -8.51 -5.35 -2.98
CA THR A 98 -7.77 -4.48 -2.06
C THR A 98 -7.58 -3.08 -2.64
N GLN A 99 -7.02 -2.17 -1.84
CA GLN A 99 -6.55 -0.85 -2.27
C GLN A 99 -5.01 -0.85 -2.24
N PRO A 100 -4.32 -1.06 -3.39
CA PRO A 100 -2.87 -1.22 -3.39
C PRO A 100 -2.11 0.08 -3.24
N PHE A 101 -2.67 1.20 -3.67
CA PHE A 101 -2.03 2.51 -3.61
C PHE A 101 -3.01 3.59 -3.14
N GLY A 102 -2.47 4.63 -2.51
CA GLY A 102 -3.22 5.80 -2.12
C GLY A 102 -2.39 6.77 -1.30
N GLY A 103 -2.81 8.02 -1.27
CA GLY A 103 -2.24 9.11 -0.48
C GLY A 103 -3.36 10.03 -0.01
N ASP A 104 -3.21 10.59 1.19
CA ASP A 104 -4.21 11.50 1.76
C ASP A 104 -3.50 12.52 2.67
N ALA A 105 -3.59 13.80 2.30
CA ALA A 105 -2.92 14.88 3.00
C ALA A 105 -3.79 16.13 3.03
N THR A 106 -3.84 16.77 4.20
CA THR A 106 -4.46 18.09 4.43
C THR A 106 -3.39 19.06 4.88
N TYR A 107 -3.10 20.05 4.06
CA TYR A 107 -2.08 21.06 4.33
C TYR A 107 -2.67 22.30 4.98
N GLY A 108 -2.01 22.76 6.05
CA GLY A 108 -2.40 23.97 6.74
C GLY A 108 -1.87 25.26 6.09
N MET A 109 -2.02 26.38 6.80
CA MET A 109 -1.74 27.70 6.25
C MET A 109 -0.24 27.95 5.99
N ASP A 110 0.65 27.43 6.85
CA ASP A 110 2.10 27.63 6.68
C ASP A 110 2.60 27.00 5.39
N VAL A 111 2.12 25.77 5.08
CA VAL A 111 2.43 25.08 3.81
C VAL A 111 1.85 25.83 2.62
N ARG A 112 0.60 26.24 2.67
CA ARG A 112 -0.07 26.98 1.58
C ARG A 112 0.64 28.29 1.27
N MET A 113 1.06 29.02 2.30
CA MET A 113 1.84 30.26 2.15
C MET A 113 3.22 30.01 1.55
N ALA A 114 3.90 28.93 1.95
CA ALA A 114 5.20 28.56 1.38
C ALA A 114 5.07 28.15 -0.10
N GLN A 115 4.01 27.44 -0.49
CA GLN A 115 3.70 27.16 -1.90
C GLN A 115 3.49 28.45 -2.71
N LEU A 116 2.68 29.36 -2.21
CA LEU A 116 2.43 30.67 -2.87
C LEU A 116 3.71 31.48 -3.02
N ALA A 117 4.55 31.55 -1.99
CA ALA A 117 5.83 32.29 -2.02
C ALA A 117 6.76 31.75 -3.14
N ASN A 118 6.65 30.48 -3.48
CA ASN A 118 7.38 29.84 -4.59
C ASN A 118 6.61 29.85 -5.92
N GLY A 119 5.52 30.61 -6.02
CA GLY A 119 4.71 30.72 -7.23
C GLY A 119 3.95 29.45 -7.58
N ARG A 120 3.70 28.57 -6.61
CA ARG A 120 2.95 27.30 -6.77
C ARG A 120 1.49 27.47 -6.36
N THR A 121 0.66 26.53 -6.79
CA THR A 121 -0.73 26.45 -6.38
C THR A 121 -0.79 25.99 -4.90
N PRO A 122 -1.46 26.75 -4.00
CA PRO A 122 -1.52 26.40 -2.56
C PRO A 122 -2.64 25.39 -2.29
N TYR A 123 -2.41 24.11 -2.52
CA TYR A 123 -3.37 23.06 -2.24
C TYR A 123 -3.62 22.91 -0.73
N GLY A 124 -4.92 22.80 -0.36
CA GLY A 124 -5.35 22.44 0.97
C GLY A 124 -5.39 20.93 1.15
N ASP A 125 -6.14 20.25 0.30
CA ASP A 125 -6.28 18.81 0.37
C ASP A 125 -5.77 18.16 -0.93
N LYS A 126 -5.08 17.04 -0.78
CA LYS A 126 -4.71 16.16 -1.87
C LYS A 126 -4.95 14.74 -1.44
N TYR A 127 -5.75 13.99 -2.18
CA TYR A 127 -5.95 12.57 -1.95
C TYR A 127 -6.14 11.80 -3.24
N PHE A 128 -5.65 10.57 -3.23
CA PHE A 128 -5.96 9.61 -4.27
C PHE A 128 -6.07 8.21 -3.68
N ASP A 129 -6.78 7.36 -4.35
CA ASP A 129 -6.90 5.95 -4.05
C ASP A 129 -7.07 5.13 -5.31
N THR A 130 -6.85 3.83 -5.16
CA THR A 130 -7.02 2.83 -6.20
C THR A 130 -7.74 1.63 -5.63
N ASN A 131 -8.67 1.03 -6.39
CA ASN A 131 -9.27 -0.25 -6.07
C ASN A 131 -8.75 -1.29 -7.06
N GLU A 132 -8.31 -2.44 -6.57
CA GLU A 132 -7.81 -3.53 -7.39
C GLU A 132 -8.68 -4.78 -7.22
N TYR A 133 -9.21 -5.28 -8.32
CA TYR A 133 -9.98 -6.53 -8.43
C TYR A 133 -9.19 -7.52 -9.25
N GLY A 134 -8.75 -8.62 -8.64
CA GLY A 134 -7.84 -9.57 -9.27
C GLY A 134 -8.37 -11.00 -9.28
N ALA A 135 -7.97 -11.75 -10.31
CA ALA A 135 -8.09 -13.18 -10.38
C ALA A 135 -6.71 -13.80 -10.61
N THR A 136 -6.29 -14.69 -9.72
CA THR A 136 -4.99 -15.38 -9.80
C THR A 136 -5.19 -16.86 -9.62
N CYS A 137 -4.64 -17.66 -10.53
CA CYS A 137 -4.72 -19.12 -10.47
C CYS A 137 -3.33 -19.70 -10.15
N ASP A 138 -3.34 -20.87 -9.53
CA ASP A 138 -2.18 -21.66 -9.13
C ASP A 138 -2.31 -23.07 -9.71
N VAL A 139 -1.26 -23.51 -10.40
CA VAL A 139 -1.08 -24.87 -10.86
C VAL A 139 0.05 -25.52 -10.07
N LYS A 140 -0.19 -26.70 -9.50
CA LYS A 140 0.74 -27.42 -8.62
C LYS A 140 1.28 -28.66 -9.29
N PHE A 141 2.56 -28.93 -9.05
CA PHE A 141 3.24 -30.12 -9.53
C PHE A 141 4.03 -30.75 -8.40
N ASP A 142 3.97 -32.07 -8.26
CA ASP A 142 4.83 -32.78 -7.31
C ASP A 142 6.29 -32.72 -7.79
N ALA A 143 7.20 -32.34 -6.87
CA ALA A 143 8.62 -32.19 -7.15
C ALA A 143 9.47 -32.63 -5.95
N GLY A 144 9.99 -33.86 -6.02
CA GLY A 144 10.77 -34.45 -4.92
C GLY A 144 9.97 -34.58 -3.63
N ALA A 145 10.44 -33.95 -2.55
CA ALA A 145 9.76 -33.96 -1.24
C ALA A 145 8.66 -32.90 -1.11
N GLY A 146 8.45 -32.06 -2.13
CA GLY A 146 7.54 -30.94 -2.07
C GLY A 146 6.74 -30.74 -3.32
N LYS A 147 6.19 -29.52 -3.47
CA LYS A 147 5.38 -29.10 -4.63
C LYS A 147 5.94 -27.82 -5.22
N ILE A 148 5.96 -27.73 -6.54
CA ILE A 148 6.17 -26.49 -7.29
C ILE A 148 4.80 -25.91 -7.59
N HIS A 149 4.64 -24.61 -7.39
CA HIS A 149 3.49 -23.81 -7.73
C HIS A 149 3.85 -22.85 -8.85
N LEU A 150 2.99 -22.73 -9.86
CA LEU A 150 3.07 -21.71 -10.89
C LEU A 150 1.81 -20.85 -10.80
N LEU A 151 2.00 -19.56 -10.51
CA LEU A 151 0.92 -18.61 -10.35
C LEU A 151 0.83 -17.70 -11.57
N GLY A 152 -0.39 -17.45 -12.02
CA GLY A 152 -0.67 -16.52 -13.10
C GLY A 152 -2.01 -15.85 -12.88
N GLY A 153 -2.11 -14.54 -13.13
CA GLY A 153 -3.33 -13.80 -12.89
C GLY A 153 -3.38 -12.46 -13.59
N VAL A 154 -4.58 -11.91 -13.66
CA VAL A 154 -4.88 -10.58 -14.19
C VAL A 154 -5.61 -9.79 -13.12
N PHE A 155 -5.52 -8.48 -13.21
CA PHE A 155 -6.30 -7.59 -12.35
C PHE A 155 -6.72 -6.34 -13.10
N MET A 156 -7.83 -5.77 -12.68
CA MET A 156 -8.30 -4.45 -13.06
C MET A 156 -8.05 -3.52 -11.88
N GLN A 157 -7.61 -2.30 -12.18
CA GLN A 157 -7.38 -1.25 -11.18
C GLN A 157 -8.04 0.04 -11.66
N ASP A 158 -8.77 0.70 -10.78
CA ASP A 158 -9.20 2.08 -10.97
C ASP A 158 -8.21 3.07 -10.34
N PHE A 159 -8.42 4.34 -10.61
CA PHE A 159 -7.66 5.44 -10.03
C PHE A 159 -8.57 6.65 -9.87
N SER A 160 -8.55 7.24 -8.69
CA SER A 160 -9.23 8.49 -8.37
C SER A 160 -8.26 9.45 -7.71
N TYR A 161 -8.15 10.67 -8.22
CA TYR A 161 -7.31 11.73 -7.65
C TYR A 161 -8.12 13.01 -7.50
N THR A 162 -7.99 13.66 -6.34
CA THR A 162 -8.58 14.97 -6.06
C THR A 162 -7.56 15.90 -5.42
N ALA A 163 -7.50 17.13 -5.92
CA ALA A 163 -6.72 18.20 -5.31
C ALA A 163 -7.61 19.42 -5.12
N VAL A 164 -7.78 19.81 -3.86
CA VAL A 164 -8.69 20.88 -3.45
C VAL A 164 -7.91 22.13 -3.08
N ASN A 165 -8.44 23.24 -3.51
CA ASN A 165 -7.78 24.51 -3.49
C ASN A 165 -8.80 25.65 -3.35
N GLU A 166 -9.55 25.61 -2.25
CA GLU A 166 -10.72 26.42 -1.97
C GLU A 166 -10.69 26.99 -0.55
N GLY A 167 -11.70 27.81 -0.22
CA GLY A 167 -11.97 28.28 1.12
C GLY A 167 -11.18 29.52 1.52
N ASP A 168 -10.50 29.45 2.64
CA ASP A 168 -9.80 30.56 3.31
C ASP A 168 -8.64 31.17 2.51
N THR A 169 -8.20 30.49 1.45
CA THR A 169 -7.13 30.95 0.55
C THR A 169 -7.61 31.78 -0.65
N ILE A 170 -8.91 31.99 -0.83
CA ILE A 170 -9.48 32.78 -1.94
C ILE A 170 -8.78 34.14 -2.15
N PRO A 171 -8.59 35.01 -1.13
CA PRO A 171 -7.94 36.29 -1.31
C PRO A 171 -6.51 36.16 -1.83
N LEU A 172 -5.75 35.18 -1.37
CA LEU A 172 -4.39 34.88 -1.78
C LEU A 172 -4.33 34.39 -3.22
N TYR A 173 -5.31 33.63 -3.64
CA TYR A 173 -5.47 33.17 -4.99
C TYR A 173 -5.73 34.25 -6.00
N LEU A 174 -6.70 35.10 -5.73
CA LEU A 174 -7.00 36.24 -6.59
C LEU A 174 -5.78 37.16 -6.75
N ALA A 175 -4.98 37.31 -5.71
CA ALA A 175 -3.73 38.09 -5.75
C ALA A 175 -2.61 37.38 -6.52
N SER A 176 -2.56 36.03 -6.52
CA SER A 176 -1.49 35.25 -7.13
C SER A 176 -1.71 34.92 -8.60
N GLY A 177 -2.96 35.02 -9.10
CA GLY A 177 -3.35 34.58 -10.43
C GLY A 177 -3.26 33.06 -10.66
N LYS A 178 -3.25 32.26 -9.58
CA LYS A 178 -3.21 30.79 -9.65
C LYS A 178 -4.61 30.19 -9.78
N PRO A 179 -4.75 28.98 -10.33
CA PRO A 179 -6.03 28.29 -10.37
C PRO A 179 -6.63 28.09 -8.98
N TYR A 180 -7.88 28.45 -8.82
CA TYR A 180 -8.68 28.23 -7.63
C TYR A 180 -9.80 27.26 -7.96
N GLY A 181 -9.95 26.21 -7.16
CA GLY A 181 -10.97 25.21 -7.39
C GLY A 181 -10.53 23.79 -7.06
N THR A 182 -11.33 22.82 -7.45
CA THR A 182 -11.09 21.41 -7.22
C THR A 182 -10.81 20.65 -8.50
N LEU A 183 -9.63 20.07 -8.62
CA LEU A 183 -9.27 19.12 -9.69
C LEU A 183 -9.74 17.73 -9.31
N ARG A 184 -10.41 17.03 -10.24
CA ARG A 184 -10.75 15.60 -10.14
C ARG A 184 -10.29 14.88 -11.39
N LEU A 185 -9.55 13.80 -11.21
CA LEU A 185 -9.08 12.91 -12.28
C LEU A 185 -9.50 11.49 -11.94
N ASN A 186 -10.20 10.81 -12.83
CA ASN A 186 -10.65 9.44 -12.64
C ASN A 186 -10.28 8.59 -13.85
N ASP A 187 -9.86 7.34 -13.59
CA ASP A 187 -9.71 6.29 -14.58
C ASP A 187 -10.39 5.04 -14.02
N ASP A 188 -11.50 4.65 -14.63
CA ASP A 188 -12.36 3.59 -14.09
C ASP A 188 -11.79 2.19 -14.26
N SER A 189 -10.87 1.99 -15.22
CA SER A 189 -10.36 0.64 -15.50
C SER A 189 -9.05 0.62 -16.28
N ALA A 190 -7.98 0.31 -15.59
CA ALA A 190 -6.71 -0.08 -16.21
C ALA A 190 -6.36 -1.52 -15.83
N PHE A 191 -5.66 -2.24 -16.70
CA PHE A 191 -5.39 -3.65 -16.50
C PHE A 191 -3.92 -3.92 -16.24
N GLY A 192 -3.69 -4.88 -15.36
CA GLY A 192 -2.38 -5.41 -15.06
C GLY A 192 -2.41 -6.93 -14.96
N TYR A 193 -1.23 -7.50 -14.77
CA TYR A 193 -1.06 -8.93 -14.59
C TYR A 193 -0.05 -9.24 -13.49
N ARG A 194 -0.13 -10.46 -12.97
CA ARG A 194 0.85 -11.00 -12.04
C ARG A 194 1.21 -12.42 -12.43
N PHE A 195 2.45 -12.80 -12.16
CA PHE A 195 2.91 -14.16 -12.28
C PHE A 195 3.93 -14.47 -11.21
N GLY A 196 4.04 -15.74 -10.85
CA GLY A 196 4.96 -16.16 -9.82
C GLY A 196 5.23 -17.64 -9.84
N ALA A 197 6.19 -18.04 -9.03
CA ALA A 197 6.47 -19.43 -8.75
C ALA A 197 6.76 -19.61 -7.26
N ALA A 198 6.43 -20.78 -6.72
CA ALA A 198 6.81 -21.15 -5.37
C ALA A 198 7.21 -22.62 -5.28
N TYR A 199 8.02 -22.92 -4.27
CA TYR A 199 8.32 -24.28 -3.86
C TYR A 199 7.93 -24.44 -2.40
N GLU A 200 7.17 -25.50 -2.11
CA GLU A 200 6.66 -25.79 -0.78
C GLU A 200 7.01 -27.22 -0.37
N ILE A 201 7.50 -27.36 0.88
CA ILE A 201 7.63 -28.65 1.56
C ILE A 201 6.78 -28.57 2.84
N PRO A 202 5.55 -29.08 2.84
CA PRO A 202 4.61 -28.95 3.97
C PRO A 202 5.15 -29.57 5.28
N GLU A 203 6.01 -30.60 5.17
CA GLU A 203 6.62 -31.25 6.35
C GLU A 203 7.44 -30.32 7.23
N TYR A 204 8.11 -29.37 6.59
CA TYR A 204 8.97 -28.39 7.28
C TYR A 204 8.31 -27.01 7.37
N ALA A 205 7.03 -26.88 6.93
CA ALA A 205 6.39 -25.59 6.70
C ALA A 205 7.28 -24.65 5.85
N LEU A 206 8.14 -25.25 5.01
CA LEU A 206 9.01 -24.52 4.10
C LEU A 206 8.19 -24.04 2.92
N ARG A 207 8.27 -22.75 2.63
CA ARG A 207 7.81 -22.15 1.38
C ARG A 207 8.78 -21.06 0.96
N VAL A 208 9.17 -21.08 -0.30
CA VAL A 208 9.87 -19.98 -0.96
C VAL A 208 9.04 -19.60 -2.17
N SER A 209 8.72 -18.33 -2.31
CA SER A 209 7.92 -17.83 -3.43
C SER A 209 8.48 -16.54 -4.01
N LEU A 210 8.35 -16.39 -5.32
CA LEU A 210 8.68 -15.20 -6.07
C LEU A 210 7.42 -14.76 -6.81
N LEU A 211 6.96 -13.53 -6.59
CA LEU A 211 5.78 -12.96 -7.22
C LEU A 211 6.11 -11.62 -7.88
N TYR A 212 5.81 -11.51 -9.15
CA TYR A 212 5.88 -10.27 -9.93
C TYR A 212 4.47 -9.72 -10.13
N ARG A 213 4.32 -8.39 -9.99
CA ARG A 213 3.14 -7.60 -10.33
C ARG A 213 3.53 -6.55 -11.36
N SER A 214 2.80 -6.46 -12.47
CA SER A 214 3.07 -5.46 -13.51
C SER A 214 2.76 -4.05 -13.06
N LYS A 215 3.40 -3.06 -13.68
CA LYS A 215 2.97 -1.66 -13.62
C LYS A 215 1.61 -1.49 -14.30
N VAL A 216 0.92 -0.41 -13.91
CA VAL A 216 -0.37 -0.01 -14.49
C VAL A 216 -0.29 1.44 -14.89
N LYS A 217 -0.58 1.75 -16.16
CA LYS A 217 -0.73 3.11 -16.67
C LYS A 217 -2.19 3.53 -16.53
N HIS A 218 -2.43 4.64 -15.89
CA HIS A 218 -3.74 5.28 -15.78
C HIS A 218 -3.84 6.49 -16.70
N GLU A 219 -4.97 6.61 -17.41
CA GLU A 219 -5.31 7.68 -18.31
C GLU A 219 -6.69 8.23 -17.96
N ALA A 220 -6.73 9.30 -17.18
CA ALA A 220 -7.96 10.00 -16.78
C ALA A 220 -8.39 10.96 -17.88
N ASP A 221 -9.19 10.45 -18.82
CA ASP A 221 -9.66 11.23 -19.98
C ASP A 221 -10.91 12.09 -19.69
N GLU A 222 -11.65 11.78 -18.62
CA GLU A 222 -12.92 12.40 -18.23
C GLU A 222 -12.83 13.16 -16.90
N GLY A 223 -11.69 13.79 -16.62
CA GLY A 223 -11.50 14.62 -15.44
C GLY A 223 -12.18 15.99 -15.53
N SER A 224 -12.29 16.66 -14.41
CA SER A 224 -12.88 17.99 -14.28
C SER A 224 -12.10 18.91 -13.35
N PHE A 225 -12.19 20.20 -13.60
CA PHE A 225 -11.77 21.24 -12.67
C PHE A 225 -12.96 22.15 -12.38
N ASP A 226 -13.38 22.14 -11.09
CA ASP A 226 -14.48 22.93 -10.58
C ASP A 226 -13.93 24.25 -10.01
N LEU A 227 -14.41 25.38 -10.52
CA LEU A 227 -13.98 26.72 -10.06
C LEU A 227 -14.55 27.10 -8.66
N GLY A 228 -15.36 26.23 -8.05
CA GLY A 228 -15.94 26.48 -6.73
C GLY A 228 -16.75 27.78 -6.70
N ASP A 229 -16.52 28.60 -5.65
CA ASP A 229 -17.24 29.84 -5.44
C ASP A 229 -16.97 30.93 -6.52
N LEU A 230 -15.95 30.75 -7.36
CA LEU A 230 -15.59 31.70 -8.42
C LEU A 230 -16.38 31.48 -9.70
N GLY A 231 -17.14 30.42 -9.84
CA GLY A 231 -17.95 30.14 -11.01
C GLY A 231 -18.62 28.78 -10.99
N THR A 232 -19.67 28.64 -11.78
CA THR A 232 -20.43 27.37 -11.88
C THR A 232 -19.97 26.49 -13.05
N THR A 233 -18.91 26.86 -13.75
CA THR A 233 -18.43 26.16 -14.95
C THR A 233 -17.42 25.11 -14.57
N LEU A 234 -17.72 23.86 -14.90
CA LEU A 234 -16.75 22.76 -14.86
C LEU A 234 -15.87 22.86 -16.11
N LEU A 235 -14.55 22.96 -15.91
CA LEU A 235 -13.58 22.90 -16.99
C LEU A 235 -13.15 21.43 -17.19
N PRO A 236 -13.15 20.91 -18.44
CA PRO A 236 -12.61 19.58 -18.69
C PRO A 236 -11.13 19.49 -18.30
N ALA A 237 -10.78 18.42 -17.64
CA ALA A 237 -9.40 18.09 -17.29
C ALA A 237 -9.05 16.67 -17.76
N LYS A 238 -7.77 16.43 -18.02
CA LYS A 238 -7.24 15.12 -18.36
C LYS A 238 -5.93 14.91 -17.64
N GLY A 239 -5.63 13.68 -17.26
CA GLY A 239 -4.38 13.36 -16.60
C GLY A 239 -3.88 11.96 -16.91
N TYR A 240 -2.59 11.73 -16.68
CA TYR A 240 -2.01 10.40 -16.78
C TYR A 240 -0.86 10.23 -15.80
N GLY A 241 -0.70 8.99 -15.34
CA GLY A 241 0.38 8.57 -14.47
C GLY A 241 0.59 7.07 -14.56
N THR A 242 1.71 6.57 -14.05
CA THR A 242 1.99 5.13 -14.02
C THR A 242 2.27 4.69 -12.59
N LEU A 243 1.50 3.72 -12.11
CA LEU A 243 1.75 3.07 -10.83
C LEU A 243 2.71 1.90 -11.00
N PRO A 244 3.60 1.63 -10.01
CA PRO A 244 4.78 0.81 -10.19
C PRO A 244 4.49 -0.68 -10.33
N GLN A 245 5.41 -1.36 -11.00
CA GLN A 245 5.59 -2.81 -10.90
C GLN A 245 6.33 -3.18 -9.61
N SER A 246 6.25 -4.45 -9.23
CA SER A 246 7.00 -4.95 -8.07
C SER A 246 7.40 -6.41 -8.23
N LEU A 247 8.47 -6.79 -7.53
CA LEU A 247 8.95 -8.16 -7.41
C LEU A 247 9.16 -8.47 -5.93
N LYS A 248 8.48 -9.51 -5.42
CA LYS A 248 8.56 -9.94 -4.03
C LYS A 248 9.08 -11.36 -3.92
N LEU A 249 10.21 -11.51 -3.23
CA LEU A 249 10.70 -12.79 -2.75
C LEU A 249 10.24 -12.97 -1.31
N TYR A 250 9.63 -14.11 -1.02
CA TYR A 250 9.22 -14.51 0.33
C TYR A 250 9.76 -15.88 0.66
N ALA A 251 10.16 -16.09 1.91
CA ALA A 251 10.59 -17.38 2.42
C ALA A 251 10.10 -17.59 3.85
N GLN A 252 9.74 -18.83 4.17
CA GLN A 252 9.41 -19.28 5.53
C GLN A 252 9.89 -20.70 5.76
N THR A 253 10.12 -21.05 7.03
CA THR A 253 10.36 -22.44 7.43
C THR A 253 10.11 -22.65 8.92
N GLY A 254 9.67 -23.85 9.29
CA GLY A 254 9.64 -24.31 10.68
C GLY A 254 11.07 -24.59 11.19
N VAL A 255 11.42 -24.00 12.33
CA VAL A 255 12.79 -24.12 12.90
C VAL A 255 12.80 -24.97 14.17
N ALA A 256 11.66 -25.13 14.84
CA ALA A 256 11.46 -25.99 16.01
C ALA A 256 9.95 -26.32 16.12
N PRO A 257 9.55 -27.29 16.96
CA PRO A 257 8.14 -27.59 17.19
C PRO A 257 7.36 -26.34 17.61
N GLY A 258 6.36 -25.95 16.78
CA GLY A 258 5.54 -24.77 16.99
C GLY A 258 6.18 -23.43 16.62
N TRP A 259 7.42 -23.39 16.15
CA TRP A 259 8.12 -22.16 15.75
C TRP A 259 8.33 -22.07 14.23
N LEU A 260 7.94 -20.95 13.66
CA LEU A 260 8.14 -20.61 12.25
C LEU A 260 8.94 -19.30 12.17
N VAL A 261 9.93 -19.27 11.31
CA VAL A 261 10.59 -18.01 10.89
C VAL A 261 10.21 -17.69 9.45
N TYR A 262 10.12 -16.41 9.15
CA TYR A 262 9.77 -15.95 7.81
C TYR A 262 10.44 -14.61 7.49
N GLY A 263 10.52 -14.31 6.20
CA GLY A 263 10.98 -13.01 5.72
C GLY A 263 10.63 -12.77 4.29
N SER A 264 10.73 -11.50 3.88
CA SER A 264 10.53 -11.09 2.50
C SER A 264 11.43 -9.93 2.11
N VAL A 265 11.72 -9.87 0.81
CA VAL A 265 12.34 -8.71 0.17
C VAL A 265 11.46 -8.35 -1.02
N LYS A 266 11.01 -7.09 -1.07
CA LYS A 266 10.19 -6.57 -2.16
C LYS A 266 10.90 -5.36 -2.78
N TRP A 267 11.08 -5.40 -4.08
CA TRP A 267 11.43 -4.25 -4.90
C TRP A 267 10.17 -3.66 -5.53
N THR A 268 10.08 -2.33 -5.56
CA THR A 268 8.99 -1.59 -6.18
C THR A 268 9.58 -0.48 -7.05
N ASP A 269 9.25 -0.48 -8.34
CA ASP A 269 9.74 0.44 -9.36
C ASP A 269 9.06 1.82 -9.23
N TRP A 270 9.29 2.50 -8.11
CA TRP A 270 8.73 3.84 -7.89
C TRP A 270 9.35 4.90 -8.80
N SER A 271 10.50 4.63 -9.40
CA SER A 271 11.14 5.51 -10.38
C SER A 271 10.30 5.72 -11.65
N VAL A 272 9.30 4.86 -11.91
CA VAL A 272 8.36 5.04 -13.02
C VAL A 272 7.38 6.21 -12.79
N LEU A 273 7.19 6.65 -11.54
CA LEU A 273 6.32 7.76 -11.18
C LEU A 273 7.12 9.07 -11.04
N ASP A 274 7.58 9.61 -12.17
CA ASP A 274 8.26 10.92 -12.18
C ASP A 274 7.30 12.05 -11.79
N ALA A 275 6.10 12.04 -12.34
CA ALA A 275 5.06 13.04 -12.08
C ALA A 275 3.66 12.49 -12.41
N LEU A 276 2.64 13.03 -11.75
CA LEU A 276 1.27 13.04 -12.24
C LEU A 276 1.12 14.23 -13.19
N ASN A 277 0.88 13.97 -14.46
CA ASN A 277 0.72 15.00 -15.48
C ASN A 277 -0.76 15.23 -15.76
N TYR A 278 -1.17 16.49 -15.84
CA TYR A 278 -2.57 16.81 -16.16
C TYR A 278 -2.70 18.12 -16.93
N THR A 279 -3.80 18.26 -17.67
CA THR A 279 -4.14 19.44 -18.44
C THR A 279 -5.55 19.87 -18.09
N ILE A 280 -5.73 21.15 -17.79
CA ILE A 280 -7.04 21.76 -17.55
C ILE A 280 -7.34 22.70 -18.72
N THR A 281 -8.49 22.49 -19.38
CA THR A 281 -8.91 23.32 -20.52
C THR A 281 -9.01 24.79 -20.12
N GLY A 282 -8.34 25.65 -20.87
CA GLY A 282 -8.28 27.08 -20.58
C GLY A 282 -7.24 27.53 -19.55
N ILE A 283 -6.62 26.60 -18.82
CA ILE A 283 -5.53 26.90 -17.85
C ILE A 283 -4.19 26.42 -18.39
N GLY A 284 -4.12 25.21 -18.97
CA GLY A 284 -2.91 24.66 -19.55
C GLY A 284 -2.45 23.35 -18.88
N ALA A 285 -1.21 22.94 -19.22
CA ALA A 285 -0.57 21.75 -18.67
C ALA A 285 0.08 22.03 -17.33
N LEU A 286 -0.12 21.14 -16.38
CA LEU A 286 0.39 21.17 -15.02
C LEU A 286 0.92 19.79 -14.64
N GLN A 287 1.69 19.71 -13.54
CA GLN A 287 2.21 18.44 -13.04
C GLN A 287 2.46 18.48 -11.52
N ASP A 288 2.24 17.36 -10.88
CA ASP A 288 2.74 17.08 -9.55
C ASP A 288 3.99 16.22 -9.66
N VAL A 289 5.14 16.78 -9.31
CA VAL A 289 6.45 16.13 -9.48
C VAL A 289 6.77 15.30 -8.25
N TYR A 290 7.18 14.05 -8.45
CA TYR A 290 7.64 13.11 -7.42
C TYR A 290 9.14 12.81 -7.57
N ASN A 291 9.61 12.47 -8.77
CA ASN A 291 11.00 12.09 -9.08
C ASN A 291 11.53 10.99 -8.14
N TRP A 292 10.72 10.01 -7.80
CA TRP A 292 11.10 9.00 -6.83
C TRP A 292 12.17 8.03 -7.32
N SER A 293 12.94 7.48 -6.38
CA SER A 293 13.82 6.34 -6.60
C SER A 293 13.09 5.04 -6.29
N ASP A 294 13.64 3.91 -6.72
CA ASP A 294 13.10 2.59 -6.42
C ASP A 294 12.99 2.34 -4.92
N GLY A 295 11.85 1.77 -4.52
CA GLY A 295 11.56 1.35 -3.16
C GLY A 295 12.03 -0.07 -2.88
N TRP A 296 12.45 -0.31 -1.65
CA TRP A 296 12.81 -1.63 -1.12
C TRP A 296 12.17 -1.84 0.23
N THR A 297 11.46 -2.95 0.39
CA THR A 297 10.89 -3.37 1.67
C THR A 297 11.53 -4.68 2.09
N VAL A 298 12.10 -4.73 3.29
CA VAL A 298 12.68 -5.94 3.88
C VAL A 298 11.97 -6.26 5.19
N GLN A 299 11.45 -7.48 5.30
CA GLN A 299 10.75 -7.94 6.49
C GLN A 299 11.37 -9.23 7.01
N ALA A 300 11.46 -9.35 8.33
CA ALA A 300 11.75 -10.60 9.03
C ALA A 300 10.84 -10.76 10.23
N GLY A 301 10.44 -11.98 10.52
CA GLY A 301 9.53 -12.26 11.63
C GLY A 301 9.57 -13.69 12.10
N VAL A 302 8.91 -13.90 13.21
CA VAL A 302 8.75 -15.19 13.86
C VAL A 302 7.29 -15.38 14.29
N ALA A 303 6.81 -16.61 14.13
CA ALA A 303 5.49 -17.00 14.62
C ALA A 303 5.61 -18.23 15.55
N HIS A 304 4.73 -18.29 16.53
CA HIS A 304 4.67 -19.37 17.49
C HIS A 304 3.24 -19.89 17.71
N VAL A 305 3.09 -21.20 17.64
CA VAL A 305 1.83 -21.91 17.94
C VAL A 305 1.80 -22.18 19.43
N PHE A 306 1.02 -21.44 20.20
CA PHE A 306 0.88 -21.62 21.65
C PHE A 306 0.06 -22.86 22.00
N ASN A 307 -0.99 -23.12 21.23
CA ASN A 307 -1.86 -24.29 21.33
C ASN A 307 -2.68 -24.46 20.04
N ASP A 308 -3.57 -25.45 20.00
CA ASP A 308 -4.39 -25.80 18.82
C ASP A 308 -5.34 -24.69 18.37
N LYS A 309 -5.53 -23.65 19.18
CA LYS A 309 -6.47 -22.55 18.91
C LYS A 309 -5.80 -21.19 18.79
N LEU A 310 -4.56 -21.04 19.24
CA LEU A 310 -3.90 -19.74 19.34
C LEU A 310 -2.49 -19.79 18.75
N THR A 311 -2.25 -18.88 17.85
CA THR A 311 -0.93 -18.61 17.24
C THR A 311 -0.64 -17.13 17.33
N GLY A 312 0.62 -16.75 17.56
CA GLY A 312 1.06 -15.36 17.58
C GLY A 312 2.24 -15.13 16.63
N THR A 313 2.43 -13.89 16.23
CA THR A 313 3.55 -13.48 15.39
C THR A 313 4.09 -12.11 15.78
N VAL A 314 5.39 -11.91 15.57
CA VAL A 314 6.06 -10.62 15.67
C VAL A 314 6.99 -10.46 14.46
N ASN A 315 7.07 -9.26 13.91
CA ASN A 315 8.00 -8.97 12.82
C ASN A 315 8.57 -7.56 12.91
N LEU A 316 9.70 -7.38 12.24
CA LEU A 316 10.32 -6.11 11.97
C LEU A 316 10.38 -5.91 10.45
N THR A 317 9.95 -4.73 9.99
CA THR A 317 10.01 -4.34 8.59
C THR A 317 10.82 -3.05 8.47
N TRP A 318 11.74 -3.02 7.53
CA TRP A 318 12.39 -1.82 7.05
C TRP A 318 11.89 -1.52 5.65
N ASP A 319 11.49 -0.27 5.44
CA ASP A 319 11.02 0.24 4.17
C ASP A 319 11.91 1.42 3.78
N LYS A 320 12.61 1.30 2.65
CA LYS A 320 13.47 2.37 2.15
C LYS A 320 12.62 3.52 1.62
N GLY A 321 12.90 4.73 2.06
CA GLY A 321 12.31 5.94 1.51
C GLY A 321 12.60 6.10 0.02
N VAL A 322 11.64 6.60 -0.72
CA VAL A 322 11.72 6.75 -2.19
C VAL A 322 12.06 8.19 -2.61
N SER A 323 11.96 9.15 -1.70
CA SER A 323 12.18 10.57 -1.97
C SER A 323 13.59 10.86 -2.49
N THR A 324 13.65 11.79 -3.44
CA THR A 324 14.90 12.38 -3.96
C THR A 324 15.01 13.88 -3.67
N GLY A 325 14.12 14.39 -2.78
CA GLY A 325 14.08 15.80 -2.37
C GLY A 325 12.94 16.61 -2.99
N ALA A 326 12.14 16.02 -3.89
CA ALA A 326 10.93 16.68 -4.43
C ALA A 326 9.74 16.61 -3.45
N ASP A 327 9.78 15.68 -2.53
CA ASP A 327 8.85 15.50 -1.40
C ASP A 327 9.56 14.78 -0.23
N ILE A 328 8.82 14.38 0.81
CA ILE A 328 9.40 13.71 1.99
C ILE A 328 8.79 12.33 2.19
N TYR A 329 9.38 11.30 1.56
CA TYR A 329 9.12 9.88 1.80
C TYR A 329 10.41 9.19 2.24
N THR A 330 10.63 9.14 3.56
CA THR A 330 11.87 8.69 4.20
C THR A 330 11.80 7.23 4.61
N ASP A 331 12.94 6.68 5.04
CA ASP A 331 13.02 5.32 5.59
C ASP A 331 12.04 5.15 6.76
N THR A 332 11.41 3.99 6.81
CA THR A 332 10.47 3.64 7.88
C THR A 332 10.81 2.29 8.49
N TRP A 333 10.78 2.23 9.80
CA TRP A 333 10.95 1.02 10.60
C TRP A 333 9.65 0.67 11.29
N THR A 334 9.13 -0.53 11.04
CA THR A 334 7.83 -0.98 11.57
C THR A 334 8.00 -2.23 12.41
N LEU A 335 7.56 -2.17 13.66
CA LEU A 335 7.39 -3.34 14.53
C LEU A 335 5.91 -3.73 14.52
N GLY A 336 5.64 -4.95 14.04
CA GLY A 336 4.30 -5.52 13.98
C GLY A 336 4.15 -6.74 14.90
N ALA A 337 2.95 -6.91 15.44
CA ALA A 337 2.56 -8.09 16.20
C ALA A 337 1.12 -8.47 15.88
N GLY A 338 0.82 -9.77 15.92
CA GLY A 338 -0.52 -10.28 15.66
C GLY A 338 -0.80 -11.63 16.30
N ILE A 339 -2.07 -11.93 16.40
CA ILE A 339 -2.58 -13.22 16.88
C ILE A 339 -3.62 -13.77 15.90
N GLN A 340 -3.67 -15.09 15.82
CA GLN A 340 -4.78 -15.83 15.19
C GLN A 340 -5.41 -16.74 16.24
N ALA A 341 -6.73 -16.70 16.32
CA ALA A 341 -7.51 -17.54 17.20
C ALA A 341 -8.61 -18.27 16.40
N LYS A 342 -8.82 -19.56 16.69
CA LYS A 342 -9.99 -20.29 16.19
C LYS A 342 -11.24 -19.81 16.89
N VAL A 343 -12.19 -19.25 16.13
CA VAL A 343 -13.46 -18.71 16.63
C VAL A 343 -14.62 -19.25 15.79
N GLY A 344 -15.47 -20.07 16.39
CA GLY A 344 -16.54 -20.73 15.64
C GLY A 344 -15.98 -21.62 14.51
N PRO A 345 -16.52 -21.53 13.28
CA PRO A 345 -16.07 -22.35 12.14
C PRO A 345 -14.80 -21.82 11.46
N GLY A 346 -14.23 -20.72 11.91
CA GLY A 346 -13.13 -20.06 11.22
C GLY A 346 -12.01 -19.58 12.12
N ASP A 347 -11.11 -18.81 11.53
CA ASP A 347 -9.95 -18.21 12.17
C ASP A 347 -10.10 -16.69 12.21
N LEU A 348 -10.17 -16.12 13.41
CA LEU A 348 -10.08 -14.68 13.64
C LEU A 348 -8.61 -14.28 13.76
N ARG A 349 -8.21 -13.25 13.03
CA ARG A 349 -6.89 -12.64 13.09
C ARG A 349 -7.01 -11.21 13.55
N PHE A 350 -6.12 -10.81 14.45
CA PHE A 350 -6.03 -9.44 14.93
C PHE A 350 -4.56 -9.05 15.09
N GLY A 351 -4.20 -7.83 14.72
CA GLY A 351 -2.83 -7.34 14.83
C GLY A 351 -2.73 -5.84 14.96
N GLY A 352 -1.53 -5.39 15.28
CA GLY A 352 -1.18 -3.98 15.35
C GLY A 352 0.27 -3.77 14.96
N ALA A 353 0.58 -2.54 14.56
CA ALA A 353 1.94 -2.13 14.21
C ALA A 353 2.21 -0.70 14.67
N VAL A 354 3.48 -0.44 14.98
CA VAL A 354 4.02 0.89 15.27
C VAL A 354 5.19 1.12 14.33
N SER A 355 5.16 2.25 13.62
CA SER A 355 6.18 2.62 12.64
C SER A 355 6.86 3.91 13.05
N TYR A 356 8.18 3.95 12.90
CA TYR A 356 8.99 5.15 13.04
C TYR A 356 9.42 5.61 11.65
N LEU A 357 8.99 6.81 11.26
CA LEU A 357 9.34 7.47 10.02
C LEU A 357 10.54 8.38 10.30
N THR A 358 11.65 8.16 9.60
CA THR A 358 12.87 8.95 9.85
C THR A 358 12.71 10.42 9.41
N SER A 359 13.58 11.28 9.89
CA SER A 359 13.66 12.68 9.48
C SER A 359 14.03 12.82 8.01
N GLY A 360 13.67 13.93 7.40
CA GLY A 360 13.99 14.22 6.01
C GLY A 360 13.75 15.67 5.63
N SER A 361 14.03 15.96 4.37
CA SER A 361 13.85 17.30 3.81
C SER A 361 13.42 17.24 2.34
N GLN A 362 12.78 18.31 1.90
CA GLN A 362 12.51 18.59 0.50
C GLN A 362 12.95 20.01 0.16
N SER A 363 13.27 20.26 -1.11
CA SER A 363 13.68 21.59 -1.54
C SER A 363 13.15 21.96 -2.93
N VAL A 364 12.94 23.24 -3.13
CA VAL A 364 12.54 23.80 -4.45
C VAL A 364 13.63 23.54 -5.50
N ALA A 365 14.89 23.48 -5.09
CA ALA A 365 16.00 23.12 -5.99
C ALA A 365 15.85 21.70 -6.55
N GLU A 366 15.28 20.77 -5.77
CA GLU A 366 14.97 19.39 -6.17
C GLU A 366 13.52 19.23 -6.72
N LYS A 367 12.89 20.34 -7.10
CA LYS A 367 11.55 20.45 -7.69
C LYS A 367 10.38 20.27 -6.71
N ALA A 368 10.60 20.33 -5.40
CA ALA A 368 9.52 20.46 -4.44
C ALA A 368 8.72 21.74 -4.67
N THR A 369 7.49 21.77 -4.19
CA THR A 369 6.65 22.97 -4.28
C THR A 369 7.03 24.03 -3.25
N PHE A 370 7.75 23.63 -2.19
CA PHE A 370 8.31 24.51 -1.13
C PHE A 370 9.44 23.79 -0.40
N ASP A 371 10.31 24.54 0.24
CA ASP A 371 11.35 24.00 1.12
C ASP A 371 10.74 23.58 2.45
N ALA A 372 11.05 22.38 2.92
CA ALA A 372 10.58 21.87 4.21
C ALA A 372 11.53 20.84 4.81
N THR A 373 11.43 20.69 6.14
CA THR A 373 12.04 19.57 6.88
C THR A 373 11.01 18.88 7.75
N THR A 374 11.25 17.60 8.06
CA THR A 374 10.51 16.85 9.08
C THR A 374 11.49 16.26 10.07
N ASP A 375 11.09 16.16 11.32
CA ASP A 375 11.76 15.34 12.32
C ASP A 375 11.33 13.86 12.18
N GLY A 376 11.71 13.01 13.13
CA GLY A 376 11.20 11.65 13.18
C GLY A 376 9.76 11.63 13.70
N ASP A 377 8.89 10.92 12.97
CA ASP A 377 7.47 10.83 13.27
C ASP A 377 7.01 9.38 13.47
N TRP A 378 5.79 9.20 13.93
CA TRP A 378 5.21 7.90 14.19
C TRP A 378 3.97 7.64 13.33
N ALA A 379 3.75 6.35 13.00
CA ALA A 379 2.50 5.87 12.45
C ALA A 379 2.03 4.64 13.22
N TYR A 380 0.73 4.44 13.27
CA TYR A 380 0.10 3.34 13.98
C TYR A 380 -0.85 2.61 13.05
N ALA A 381 -0.91 1.29 13.17
CA ALA A 381 -1.88 0.49 12.42
C ALA A 381 -2.55 -0.56 13.32
N ILE A 382 -3.82 -0.83 13.04
CA ILE A 382 -4.57 -1.96 13.58
C ILE A 382 -5.20 -2.71 12.43
N THR A 383 -5.23 -4.05 12.53
CA THR A 383 -5.79 -4.91 11.48
C THR A 383 -6.65 -5.99 12.10
N GLY A 384 -7.71 -6.37 11.38
CA GLY A 384 -8.55 -7.50 11.73
C GLY A 384 -9.04 -8.21 10.48
N SER A 385 -9.07 -9.55 10.52
CA SER A 385 -9.67 -10.36 9.45
C SER A 385 -10.28 -11.65 9.98
N TYR A 386 -11.23 -12.17 9.24
CA TYR A 386 -11.86 -13.46 9.54
C TYR A 386 -11.79 -14.36 8.31
N LYS A 387 -11.39 -15.61 8.53
CA LYS A 387 -11.26 -16.64 7.49
C LYS A 387 -12.19 -17.81 7.79
N ILE A 388 -12.89 -18.31 6.78
CA ILE A 388 -13.68 -19.55 6.81
C ILE A 388 -13.17 -20.47 5.73
N SER A 389 -13.05 -21.76 6.06
CA SER A 389 -12.68 -22.83 5.11
C SER A 389 -13.77 -23.90 5.10
N PHE A 390 -14.11 -24.37 3.92
CA PHE A 390 -15.11 -25.43 3.70
C PHE A 390 -14.48 -26.58 2.90
#